data_69d594df1e8f78d5438cc2ee375d0d83
#
_entry.id   69d594df1e8f78d5438cc2ee375d0d83
#
_cell.length_a   1.000
_cell.length_b   1.000
_cell.length_c   1.000
_cell.angle_alpha   90.00
_cell.angle_beta   90.00
_cell.angle_gamma   90.00
#
_symmetry.space_group_name_H-M   'P 1'
#
loop_
_entity.id
_entity.type
_entity.pdbx_description
1 polymer ?
#
loop_
_entity_poly.entity_id
_entity_poly.type
_entity_poly.pdbx_seq_one_letter_code
_entity_poly.pdbx_strand_id
1 'polypeptide(L)'
;EATLRASILWSYQASRHDARSVRMAVLGAAQNDPLLASEINSVNRNFLDSVAQSVIYGQKKGWVRSDIDPLALAYWAHGQIIGRVVAEMDDGVVDFDEWDKISIDAMIGVIRKK
;
A
#
# COMPACT_ATOMS: atom_id res chain seq x y z
N GLU A 1 8.63 12.90 7.27
CA GLU A 1 7.20 12.61 7.60
C GLU A 1 6.24 13.27 6.60
N ALA A 2 6.45 14.55 6.27
CA ALA A 2 5.61 15.26 5.29
C ALA A 2 5.62 14.58 3.91
N THR A 3 6.78 14.12 3.45
CA THR A 3 6.91 13.40 2.18
C THR A 3 6.14 12.09 2.19
N LEU A 4 6.20 11.35 3.30
CA LEU A 4 5.46 10.10 3.47
C LEU A 4 3.96 10.35 3.44
N ARG A 5 3.47 11.37 4.16
CA ARG A 5 2.05 11.75 4.14
C ARG A 5 1.57 12.09 2.73
N ALA A 6 2.36 12.85 1.98
CA ALA A 6 2.03 13.22 0.60
C ALA A 6 1.96 11.99 -0.30
N SER A 7 2.88 11.03 -0.15
CA SER A 7 2.89 9.80 -0.93
C SER A 7 1.66 8.93 -0.65
N ILE A 8 1.26 8.82 0.60
CA ILE A 8 0.07 8.06 1.00
C ILE A 8 -1.19 8.70 0.43
N LEU A 9 -1.33 10.02 0.59
CA LEU A 9 -2.47 10.76 0.06
C LEU A 9 -2.57 10.64 -1.46
N TRP A 10 -1.43 10.72 -2.17
CA TRP A 10 -1.41 10.55 -3.61
C TRP A 10 -1.94 9.18 -4.02
N SER A 11 -1.53 8.12 -3.30
CA SER A 11 -2.00 6.75 -3.56
C SER A 11 -3.50 6.60 -3.39
N TYR A 12 -4.13 7.43 -2.56
CA TYR A 12 -5.55 7.37 -2.25
C TYR A 12 -6.40 8.37 -3.05
N GLN A 13 -5.82 9.15 -3.93
CA GLN A 13 -6.60 10.11 -4.74
C GLN A 13 -7.69 9.40 -5.55
N ALA A 14 -8.84 10.06 -5.69
CA ALA A 14 -9.97 9.54 -6.45
C ALA A 14 -9.59 9.24 -7.90
N SER A 15 -8.71 10.06 -8.50
CA SER A 15 -8.22 9.87 -9.87
C SER A 15 -7.46 8.54 -10.08
N ARG A 16 -7.06 7.85 -8.99
CA ARG A 16 -6.38 6.57 -9.06
C ARG A 16 -7.29 5.38 -8.77
N HIS A 17 -8.58 5.62 -8.59
CA HIS A 17 -9.55 4.56 -8.30
C HIS A 17 -9.56 3.50 -9.40
N ASP A 18 -9.57 3.89 -10.67
CA ASP A 18 -9.60 2.94 -11.79
C ASP A 18 -8.37 2.05 -11.80
N ALA A 19 -7.19 2.61 -11.56
CA ALA A 19 -5.95 1.84 -11.48
C ALA A 19 -5.99 0.82 -10.33
N ARG A 20 -6.51 1.20 -9.18
CA ARG A 20 -6.67 0.29 -8.03
C ARG A 20 -7.66 -0.82 -8.36
N SER A 21 -8.79 -0.49 -8.98
CA SER A 21 -9.83 -1.47 -9.37
C SER A 21 -9.32 -2.48 -10.37
N VAL A 22 -8.58 -2.03 -11.39
CA VAL A 22 -7.97 -2.93 -12.39
C VAL A 22 -6.98 -3.88 -11.71
N ARG A 23 -6.14 -3.38 -10.83
CA ARG A 23 -5.19 -4.22 -10.09
C ARG A 23 -5.90 -5.30 -9.28
N MET A 24 -6.99 -4.94 -8.61
CA MET A 24 -7.79 -5.89 -7.84
C MET A 24 -8.41 -6.96 -8.72
N ALA A 25 -8.95 -6.59 -9.87
CA ALA A 25 -9.54 -7.53 -10.82
C ALA A 25 -8.48 -8.52 -11.36
N VAL A 26 -7.29 -8.03 -11.68
CA VAL A 26 -6.18 -8.86 -12.16
C VAL A 26 -5.73 -9.83 -11.07
N LEU A 27 -5.60 -9.38 -9.83
CA LEU A 27 -5.26 -10.25 -8.71
C LEU A 27 -6.32 -11.33 -8.49
N GLY A 28 -7.61 -10.97 -8.62
CA GLY A 28 -8.70 -11.93 -8.52
C GLY A 28 -8.63 -13.00 -9.61
N ALA A 29 -8.39 -12.61 -10.85
CA ALA A 29 -8.23 -13.54 -11.98
C ALA A 29 -7.05 -14.49 -11.79
N ALA A 30 -5.97 -14.01 -11.20
CA ALA A 30 -4.76 -14.78 -10.94
C ALA A 30 -4.97 -15.93 -9.94
N GLN A 31 -6.00 -15.87 -9.10
CA GLN A 31 -6.30 -16.92 -8.12
C GLN A 31 -6.52 -18.30 -8.77
N ASN A 32 -7.03 -18.32 -10.00
CA ASN A 32 -7.39 -19.54 -10.70
C ASN A 32 -6.50 -19.82 -11.94
N ASP A 33 -5.44 -19.06 -12.13
CA ASP A 33 -4.53 -19.17 -13.27
C ASP A 33 -3.08 -19.13 -12.80
N PRO A 34 -2.41 -20.29 -12.66
CA PRO A 34 -1.03 -20.35 -12.14
C PRO A 34 0.00 -19.59 -12.97
N LEU A 35 -0.16 -19.56 -14.30
CA LEU A 35 0.77 -18.80 -15.16
C LEU A 35 0.61 -17.31 -14.96
N LEU A 36 -0.63 -16.84 -14.94
CA LEU A 36 -0.93 -15.42 -14.68
C LEU A 36 -0.49 -15.04 -13.28
N ALA A 37 -0.73 -15.88 -12.29
CA ALA A 37 -0.29 -15.67 -10.91
C ALA A 37 1.23 -15.51 -10.82
N SER A 38 1.98 -16.34 -11.52
CA SER A 38 3.44 -16.28 -11.53
C SER A 38 3.95 -14.95 -12.10
N GLU A 39 3.38 -14.50 -13.22
CA GLU A 39 3.75 -13.24 -13.84
C GLU A 39 3.40 -12.03 -12.96
N ILE A 40 2.20 -12.02 -12.39
CA ILE A 40 1.74 -10.95 -11.52
C ILE A 40 2.56 -10.90 -10.24
N ASN A 41 2.86 -12.04 -9.64
CA ASN A 41 3.70 -12.12 -8.45
C ASN A 41 5.09 -11.55 -8.71
N SER A 42 5.65 -11.82 -9.90
CA SER A 42 6.94 -11.26 -10.29
C SER A 42 6.90 -9.73 -10.38
N VAL A 43 5.88 -9.18 -11.03
CA VAL A 43 5.70 -7.72 -11.16
C VAL A 43 5.47 -7.08 -9.80
N ASN A 44 4.58 -7.64 -8.99
CA ASN A 44 4.30 -7.15 -7.65
C ASN A 44 5.54 -7.20 -6.76
N ARG A 45 6.30 -8.29 -6.84
CA ARG A 45 7.51 -8.46 -6.06
C ARG A 45 8.54 -7.39 -6.39
N ASN A 46 8.77 -7.12 -7.68
CA ASN A 46 9.69 -6.07 -8.10
C ASN A 46 9.27 -4.70 -7.55
N PHE A 47 7.99 -4.38 -7.65
CA PHE A 47 7.46 -3.13 -7.11
C PHE A 47 7.62 -3.05 -5.59
N LEU A 48 7.24 -4.10 -4.88
CA LEU A 48 7.27 -4.12 -3.41
C LEU A 48 8.71 -4.20 -2.88
N ASP A 49 9.62 -4.85 -3.61
CA ASP A 49 11.05 -4.81 -3.28
C ASP A 49 11.58 -3.37 -3.38
N SER A 50 11.14 -2.60 -4.38
CA SER A 50 11.51 -1.18 -4.50
C SER A 50 10.99 -0.36 -3.32
N VAL A 51 9.75 -0.62 -2.88
CA VAL A 51 9.20 0.03 -1.69
C VAL A 51 10.01 -0.36 -0.44
N ALA A 52 10.36 -1.63 -0.32
CA ALA A 52 11.18 -2.11 0.80
C ALA A 52 12.56 -1.44 0.83
N GLN A 53 13.17 -1.20 -0.33
CA GLN A 53 14.45 -0.47 -0.40
C GLN A 53 14.30 0.96 0.11
N SER A 54 13.19 1.61 -0.17
CA SER A 54 12.89 2.95 0.38
C SER A 54 12.76 2.91 1.90
N VAL A 55 12.15 1.86 2.45
CA VAL A 55 12.06 1.66 3.90
C VAL A 55 13.44 1.46 4.52
N ILE A 56 14.28 0.64 3.89
CA ILE A 56 15.67 0.40 4.34
C ILE A 56 16.45 1.71 4.36
N TYR A 57 16.30 2.54 3.33
CA TYR A 57 16.91 3.87 3.30
C TYR A 57 16.45 4.73 4.47
N GLY A 58 15.15 4.75 4.75
CA GLY A 58 14.59 5.47 5.90
C GLY A 58 15.12 4.96 7.24
N GLN A 59 15.33 3.64 7.35
CA GLN A 59 15.93 3.04 8.55
C GLN A 59 17.38 3.50 8.74
N LYS A 60 18.16 3.53 7.66
CA LYS A 60 19.56 4.01 7.71
C LYS A 60 19.67 5.48 8.09
N LYS A 61 18.68 6.28 7.71
CA LYS A 61 18.61 7.71 8.06
C LYS A 61 18.04 7.96 9.45
N GLY A 62 17.54 6.91 10.13
CA GLY A 62 16.92 7.04 11.44
C GLY A 62 15.50 7.58 11.43
N TRP A 63 14.85 7.63 10.25
CA TRP A 63 13.47 8.10 10.10
C TRP A 63 12.44 7.00 10.39
N VAL A 64 12.82 5.76 10.15
CA VAL A 64 11.99 4.58 10.32
C VAL A 64 12.62 3.68 11.39
N ARG A 65 11.77 3.08 12.22
CA ARG A 65 12.23 2.14 13.23
C ARG A 65 13.01 0.99 12.60
N SER A 66 14.08 0.57 13.25
CA SER A 66 15.00 -0.44 12.71
C SER A 66 14.56 -1.88 12.97
N ASP A 67 13.57 -2.07 13.83
CA ASP A 67 13.10 -3.39 14.27
C ASP A 67 11.92 -3.93 13.47
N ILE A 68 11.61 -3.30 12.32
CA ILE A 68 10.53 -3.74 11.45
C ILE A 68 11.12 -4.31 10.15
N ASP A 69 10.53 -5.43 9.68
CA ASP A 69 10.92 -6.03 8.40
C ASP A 69 10.44 -5.14 7.25
N PRO A 70 11.35 -4.61 6.41
CA PRO A 70 10.97 -3.71 5.31
C PRO A 70 10.03 -4.34 4.29
N LEU A 71 10.23 -5.60 3.93
CA LEU A 71 9.39 -6.27 2.94
C LEU A 71 7.99 -6.56 3.48
N ALA A 72 7.89 -7.02 4.72
CA ALA A 72 6.60 -7.23 5.37
C ALA A 72 5.82 -5.93 5.47
N LEU A 73 6.50 -4.83 5.82
CA LEU A 73 5.87 -3.51 5.87
C LEU A 73 5.36 -3.08 4.50
N ALA A 74 6.14 -3.30 3.44
CA ALA A 74 5.75 -2.96 2.07
C ALA A 74 4.47 -3.71 1.65
N TYR A 75 4.40 -5.01 1.91
CA TYR A 75 3.21 -5.81 1.60
C TYR A 75 2.01 -5.40 2.43
N TRP A 76 2.21 -5.14 3.72
CA TRP A 76 1.13 -4.68 4.60
C TRP A 76 0.55 -3.34 4.12
N ALA A 77 1.40 -2.38 3.80
CA ALA A 77 0.97 -1.06 3.31
C ALA A 77 0.21 -1.19 1.97
N HIS A 78 0.68 -2.05 1.08
CA HIS A 78 0.00 -2.32 -0.19
C HIS A 78 -1.40 -2.90 0.02
N GLY A 79 -1.59 -3.75 1.03
CA GLY A 79 -2.88 -4.30 1.40
C GLY A 79 -3.91 -3.23 1.76
N GLN A 80 -3.47 -2.10 2.31
CA GLN A 80 -4.37 -0.98 2.62
C GLN A 80 -4.95 -0.36 1.35
N ILE A 81 -4.16 -0.31 0.28
CA ILE A 81 -4.63 0.20 -1.02
C ILE A 81 -5.70 -0.72 -1.60
N ILE A 82 -5.49 -2.03 -1.52
CA ILE A 82 -6.48 -3.02 -1.97
C ILE A 82 -7.76 -2.92 -1.14
N GLY A 83 -7.63 -2.79 0.18
CA GLY A 83 -8.78 -2.64 1.08
C GLY A 83 -9.61 -1.39 0.77
N ARG A 84 -8.97 -0.32 0.31
CA ARG A 84 -9.68 0.90 -0.10
C ARG A 84 -10.60 0.65 -1.29
N VAL A 85 -10.20 -0.18 -2.24
CA VAL A 85 -11.05 -0.54 -3.39
C VAL A 85 -12.34 -1.20 -2.90
N VAL A 86 -12.25 -2.09 -1.92
CA VAL A 86 -13.43 -2.74 -1.33
C VAL A 86 -14.38 -1.69 -0.74
N ALA A 87 -13.85 -0.73 0.01
CA ALA A 87 -14.64 0.34 0.60
C ALA A 87 -15.27 1.25 -0.47
N GLU A 88 -14.54 1.52 -1.56
CA GLU A 88 -15.03 2.34 -2.67
C GLU A 88 -16.17 1.68 -3.45
N MET A 89 -16.27 0.34 -3.41
CA MET A 89 -17.35 -0.40 -4.06
C MET A 89 -18.71 -0.18 -3.39
N ASP A 90 -18.73 0.19 -2.11
CA ASP A 90 -19.96 0.43 -1.37
C ASP A 90 -20.18 1.95 -1.26
N ASP A 91 -20.71 2.51 -2.34
CA ASP A 91 -20.84 3.95 -2.52
C ASP A 91 -21.65 4.61 -1.40
N GLY A 92 -21.11 5.70 -0.88
CA GLY A 92 -21.79 6.54 0.13
C GLY A 92 -21.78 6.00 1.55
N VAL A 93 -21.16 4.85 1.82
CA VAL A 93 -21.13 4.24 3.15
C VAL A 93 -19.94 4.71 3.97
N VAL A 94 -18.77 4.84 3.35
CA VAL A 94 -17.52 5.18 4.04
C VAL A 94 -17.18 6.66 3.83
N ASP A 95 -16.87 7.34 4.93
CA ASP A 95 -16.27 8.67 4.88
C ASP A 95 -14.78 8.50 4.54
N PHE A 96 -14.39 8.84 3.30
CA PHE A 96 -13.02 8.66 2.85
C PHE A 96 -12.03 9.67 3.43
N ASP A 97 -12.48 10.83 3.87
CA ASP A 97 -11.61 11.74 4.61
C ASP A 97 -11.19 11.10 5.94
N GLU A 98 -12.12 10.46 6.61
CA GLU A 98 -11.83 9.74 7.85
C GLU A 98 -11.00 8.48 7.59
N TRP A 99 -11.27 7.73 6.51
CA TRP A 99 -10.46 6.59 6.09
C TRP A 99 -9.00 7.00 5.88
N ASP A 100 -8.78 8.08 5.13
CA ASP A 100 -7.44 8.58 4.82
C ASP A 100 -6.70 8.97 6.10
N LYS A 101 -7.38 9.64 7.01
CA LYS A 101 -6.82 10.03 8.30
C LYS A 101 -6.39 8.80 9.12
N ILE A 102 -7.27 7.80 9.24
CA ILE A 102 -6.96 6.56 9.97
C ILE A 102 -5.76 5.86 9.34
N SER A 103 -5.74 5.73 8.01
CA SER A 103 -4.67 5.05 7.29
C SER A 103 -3.33 5.74 7.45
N ILE A 104 -3.31 7.06 7.33
CA ILE A 104 -2.08 7.86 7.49
C ILE A 104 -1.55 7.74 8.91
N ASP A 105 -2.42 7.92 9.89
CA ASP A 105 -2.02 7.85 11.30
C ASP A 105 -1.51 6.45 11.66
N ALA A 106 -2.16 5.40 11.15
CA ALA A 106 -1.74 4.02 11.37
C ALA A 106 -0.37 3.72 10.74
N MET A 107 -0.17 4.12 9.49
CA MET A 107 1.10 3.89 8.78
C MET A 107 2.25 4.64 9.46
N ILE A 108 2.05 5.90 9.80
CA ILE A 108 3.06 6.70 10.48
C ILE A 108 3.35 6.13 11.88
N GLY A 109 2.31 5.71 12.60
CA GLY A 109 2.46 5.10 13.91
C GLY A 109 3.28 3.80 13.87
N VAL A 110 3.08 3.00 12.83
CA VAL A 110 3.81 1.73 12.65
C VAL A 110 5.30 1.96 12.38
N ILE A 111 5.64 2.93 11.53
CA ILE A 111 7.03 3.14 11.09
C ILE A 111 7.83 4.07 11.99
N ARG A 112 7.16 4.84 12.84
CA ARG A 112 7.83 5.84 13.66
C ARG A 112 8.84 5.19 14.61
N LYS A 113 10.01 5.78 14.67
CA LYS A 113 11.04 5.38 15.62
C LYS A 113 10.52 5.54 17.04
N LYS A 114 10.67 4.50 17.83
CA LYS A 114 10.29 4.51 19.25
C LYS A 114 11.29 5.30 20.11
#